data_9e86c429fd1cbf670f57b0455830b968
#
_entry.id   9e86c429fd1cbf670f57b0455830b968
#
_cell.length_a   1.000
_cell.length_b   1.000
_cell.length_c   1.000
_cell.angle_alpha   90.00
_cell.angle_beta   90.00
_cell.angle_gamma   90.00
#
_symmetry.space_group_name_H-M   'P 1'
#
loop_
_entity.id
_entity.type
_entity.pdbx_description
1 polymer ?
#
loop_
_entity_poly.entity_id
_entity_poly.type
_entity_poly.pdbx_seq_one_letter_code
_entity_poly.pdbx_strand_id
1 'polypeptide(L)'
;YKRQLDTCVKQVRTDVLKNLKSKDVLTKMIATIVWLIDNFSLRAGNEKGEDEAETYGVCSLRCGHATLLPPNQLNLSFLGKDSMKFDETLTLSNADVYKNIAAFLKSDGHQRKGPDDPIFAAPKARGDAMTPLPPDVVNQFLGRYMKGLSAKVFRTYNASATFQGLLDETESWLAARPTKQEREITPANLRIAYN
;
A
#
# COMPACT_ATOMS: atom_id res chain seq x y z
N TYR A 1 -2.16 -21.04 -11.35
CA TYR A 1 -2.14 -20.11 -10.23
C TYR A 1 -1.65 -18.70 -10.66
N LYS A 2 -0.44 -18.55 -11.30
CA LYS A 2 0.10 -17.24 -11.71
C LYS A 2 -0.87 -16.48 -12.64
N ARG A 3 -1.37 -17.12 -13.70
CA ARG A 3 -2.33 -16.49 -14.64
C ARG A 3 -3.64 -16.06 -13.98
N GLN A 4 -4.15 -16.85 -13.03
CA GLN A 4 -5.35 -16.48 -12.27
C GLN A 4 -5.06 -15.27 -11.39
N LEU A 5 -3.89 -15.22 -10.76
CA LEU A 5 -3.48 -14.11 -9.92
C LEU A 5 -3.31 -12.82 -10.76
N ASP A 6 -2.71 -12.90 -11.95
CA ASP A 6 -2.57 -11.76 -12.86
C ASP A 6 -3.93 -11.17 -13.26
N THR A 7 -4.88 -12.02 -13.61
CA THR A 7 -6.24 -11.57 -13.96
C THR A 7 -6.96 -10.97 -12.75
N CYS A 8 -6.85 -11.62 -11.61
CA CYS A 8 -7.44 -11.18 -10.36
C CYS A 8 -6.90 -9.81 -9.92
N VAL A 9 -5.59 -9.61 -9.95
CA VAL A 9 -4.96 -8.33 -9.58
C VAL A 9 -5.41 -7.20 -10.52
N LYS A 10 -5.53 -7.45 -11.81
CA LYS A 10 -6.08 -6.47 -12.77
C LYS A 10 -7.50 -6.06 -12.39
N GLN A 11 -8.36 -7.04 -12.06
CA GLN A 11 -9.74 -6.78 -11.63
C GLN A 11 -9.79 -5.98 -10.34
N VAL A 12 -8.98 -6.35 -9.34
CA VAL A 12 -8.86 -5.60 -8.07
C VAL A 12 -8.50 -4.13 -8.36
N ARG A 13 -7.49 -3.88 -9.19
CA ARG A 13 -7.07 -2.52 -9.54
C ARG A 13 -8.17 -1.71 -10.20
N THR A 14 -8.91 -2.31 -11.12
CA THR A 14 -10.05 -1.67 -11.79
C THR A 14 -11.14 -1.28 -10.79
N ASP A 15 -11.52 -2.20 -9.90
CA ASP A 15 -12.56 -1.96 -8.91
C ASP A 15 -12.11 -0.99 -7.82
N VAL A 16 -10.84 -1.02 -7.43
CA VAL A 16 -10.26 -0.04 -6.52
C VAL A 16 -10.38 1.37 -7.10
N LEU A 17 -9.98 1.59 -8.35
CA LEU A 17 -10.10 2.92 -8.99
C LEU A 17 -11.55 3.42 -9.04
N LYS A 18 -12.51 2.54 -9.28
CA LYS A 18 -13.94 2.86 -9.23
C LYS A 18 -14.37 3.20 -7.79
N ASN A 19 -13.96 2.39 -6.82
CA ASN A 19 -14.36 2.49 -5.43
C ASN A 19 -13.74 3.70 -4.71
N LEU A 20 -12.62 4.25 -5.19
CA LEU A 20 -12.07 5.51 -4.70
C LEU A 20 -13.08 6.68 -4.77
N LYS A 21 -14.04 6.61 -5.68
CA LYS A 21 -15.12 7.61 -5.91
C LYS A 21 -16.44 7.21 -5.26
N SER A 22 -16.48 6.12 -4.50
CA SER A 22 -17.71 5.64 -3.86
C SER A 22 -18.30 6.68 -2.92
N LYS A 23 -19.62 6.71 -2.83
CA LYS A 23 -20.35 7.50 -1.81
C LYS A 23 -20.28 6.82 -0.44
N ASP A 24 -20.16 5.48 -0.43
CA ASP A 24 -19.98 4.72 0.79
C ASP A 24 -18.56 4.92 1.34
N VAL A 25 -18.48 5.44 2.57
CA VAL A 25 -17.22 5.81 3.21
C VAL A 25 -16.31 4.60 3.45
N LEU A 26 -16.89 3.46 3.86
CA LEU A 26 -16.12 2.24 4.13
C LEU A 26 -15.51 1.69 2.83
N THR A 27 -16.29 1.62 1.77
CA THR A 27 -15.82 1.19 0.44
C THR A 27 -14.69 2.09 -0.07
N LYS A 28 -14.85 3.41 0.07
CA LYS A 28 -13.83 4.40 -0.30
C LYS A 28 -12.55 4.24 0.53
N MET A 29 -12.68 3.97 1.82
CA MET A 29 -11.56 3.77 2.74
C MET A 29 -10.77 2.51 2.38
N ILE A 30 -11.46 1.38 2.18
CA ILE A 30 -10.84 0.12 1.77
C ILE A 30 -10.10 0.30 0.43
N ALA A 31 -10.72 0.96 -0.54
CA ALA A 31 -10.09 1.25 -1.84
C ALA A 31 -8.82 2.11 -1.70
N THR A 32 -8.85 3.12 -0.83
CA THR A 32 -7.69 3.97 -0.55
C THR A 32 -6.56 3.16 0.10
N ILE A 33 -6.88 2.31 1.07
CA ILE A 33 -5.91 1.42 1.72
C ILE A 33 -5.28 0.45 0.71
N VAL A 34 -6.09 -0.23 -0.10
CA VAL A 34 -5.60 -1.19 -1.10
C VAL A 34 -4.74 -0.48 -2.14
N TRP A 35 -5.13 0.72 -2.57
CA TRP A 35 -4.33 1.53 -3.49
C TRP A 35 -2.95 1.87 -2.91
N LEU A 36 -2.87 2.26 -1.63
CA LEU A 36 -1.60 2.54 -0.94
C LEU A 36 -0.73 1.28 -0.83
N ILE A 37 -1.33 0.14 -0.51
CA ILE A 37 -0.62 -1.15 -0.46
C ILE A 37 -0.07 -1.53 -1.83
N ASP A 38 -0.87 -1.37 -2.89
CA ASP A 38 -0.48 -1.71 -4.27
C ASP A 38 0.67 -0.84 -4.78
N ASN A 39 0.58 0.47 -4.61
CA ASN A 39 1.54 1.40 -5.20
C ASN A 39 2.83 1.58 -4.40
N PHE A 40 2.78 1.43 -3.08
CA PHE A 40 3.92 1.66 -2.19
C PHE A 40 4.35 0.45 -1.38
N SER A 41 3.79 -0.71 -1.64
CA SER A 41 4.10 -1.97 -0.94
C SER A 41 4.00 -1.88 0.59
N LEU A 42 3.14 -0.98 1.10
CA LEU A 42 2.93 -0.81 2.53
C LEU A 42 2.28 -2.05 3.14
N ARG A 43 2.58 -2.35 4.40
CA ARG A 43 1.93 -3.43 5.15
C ARG A 43 0.55 -3.00 5.62
N ALA A 44 -0.42 -3.90 5.61
CA ALA A 44 -1.77 -3.59 6.14
C ALA A 44 -1.74 -3.28 7.64
N GLY A 45 -0.84 -3.93 8.38
CA GLY A 45 -0.78 -3.96 9.84
C GLY A 45 -1.25 -5.31 10.37
N ASN A 46 -0.91 -5.62 11.61
CA ASN A 46 -1.44 -6.74 12.37
C ASN A 46 -2.12 -6.19 13.62
N GLU A 47 -3.06 -6.93 14.19
CA GLU A 47 -3.49 -6.69 15.56
C GLU A 47 -2.31 -6.93 16.50
N LYS A 48 -2.13 -6.06 17.51
CA LYS A 48 -1.08 -6.16 18.51
C LYS A 48 -1.25 -7.37 19.41
N GLY A 49 -0.16 -8.07 19.73
CA GLY A 49 -0.02 -8.80 20.99
C GLY A 49 0.28 -7.81 22.13
N GLU A 50 -0.14 -8.12 23.35
CA GLU A 50 -0.01 -7.24 24.52
C GLU A 50 1.44 -6.84 24.85
N ASP A 51 2.44 -7.63 24.40
CA ASP A 51 3.87 -7.45 24.66
C ASP A 51 4.69 -6.94 23.46
N GLU A 52 4.05 -6.55 22.34
CA GLU A 52 4.77 -6.11 21.15
C GLU A 52 4.95 -4.58 21.12
N ALA A 53 6.13 -4.14 20.64
CA ALA A 53 6.43 -2.72 20.41
C ALA A 53 5.37 -2.06 19.49
N GLU A 54 5.12 -0.77 19.69
CA GLU A 54 4.15 0.00 18.89
C GLU A 54 4.60 0.15 17.45
N THR A 55 4.17 -0.77 16.59
CA THR A 55 4.43 -0.77 15.17
C THR A 55 3.15 -0.59 14.37
N TYR A 56 3.24 0.12 13.24
CA TYR A 56 2.09 0.51 12.44
C TYR A 56 2.11 -0.10 11.04
N GLY A 57 0.93 -0.37 10.52
CA GLY A 57 0.69 -0.59 9.10
C GLY A 57 -0.38 0.37 8.62
N VAL A 58 -0.73 0.33 7.32
CA VAL A 58 -1.66 1.31 6.73
C VAL A 58 -2.97 1.42 7.49
N CYS A 59 -3.56 0.28 7.91
CA CYS A 59 -4.84 0.28 8.62
C CYS A 59 -4.76 0.93 10.00
N SER A 60 -3.61 0.88 10.67
CA SER A 60 -3.39 1.40 12.03
C SER A 60 -2.70 2.76 12.07
N LEU A 61 -2.38 3.38 10.92
CA LEU A 61 -1.77 4.70 10.87
C LEU A 61 -2.63 5.74 11.59
N ARG A 62 -1.97 6.58 12.40
CA ARG A 62 -2.60 7.72 13.08
C ARG A 62 -2.44 9.00 12.25
N CYS A 63 -3.31 9.97 12.47
CA CYS A 63 -3.26 11.25 11.76
C CYS A 63 -1.91 11.96 11.91
N GLY A 64 -1.26 11.86 13.07
CA GLY A 64 0.07 12.41 13.32
C GLY A 64 1.21 11.75 12.52
N HIS A 65 0.98 10.57 11.93
CA HIS A 65 1.96 9.90 11.08
C HIS A 65 1.96 10.40 9.63
N ALA A 66 0.98 11.22 9.25
CA ALA A 66 0.77 11.61 7.85
C ALA A 66 0.72 13.12 7.69
N THR A 67 1.46 13.64 6.73
CA THR A 67 1.41 15.05 6.32
C THR A 67 1.18 15.12 4.82
N LEU A 68 0.08 15.78 4.44
CA LEU A 68 -0.18 16.07 3.03
C LEU A 68 0.61 17.28 2.55
N LEU A 69 1.30 17.11 1.45
CA LEU A 69 2.07 18.15 0.78
C LEU A 69 1.46 18.42 -0.60
N PRO A 70 0.93 19.62 -0.83
CA PRO A 70 0.38 19.96 -2.14
C PRO A 70 1.45 19.91 -3.25
N PRO A 71 1.06 19.59 -4.49
CA PRO A 71 -0.31 19.29 -4.94
C PRO A 71 -0.73 17.82 -4.75
N ASN A 72 0.20 16.88 -4.58
CA ASN A 72 -0.07 15.46 -4.67
C ASN A 72 0.90 14.56 -3.89
N GLN A 73 1.50 15.05 -2.83
CA GLN A 73 2.44 14.27 -2.04
C GLN A 73 1.89 13.95 -0.65
N LEU A 74 2.31 12.83 -0.11
CA LEU A 74 2.01 12.35 1.23
C LEU A 74 3.32 11.95 1.91
N ASN A 75 3.72 12.68 2.94
CA ASN A 75 4.79 12.23 3.82
C ASN A 75 4.19 11.31 4.89
N LEU A 76 4.80 10.15 5.07
CA LEU A 76 4.49 9.19 6.12
C LEU A 76 5.71 9.00 7.00
N SER A 77 5.55 9.21 8.32
CA SER A 77 6.60 9.00 9.32
C SER A 77 6.06 8.21 10.50
N PHE A 78 6.49 6.94 10.62
CA PHE A 78 6.01 6.02 11.65
C PHE A 78 7.01 4.88 11.91
N LEU A 79 6.82 4.12 12.98
CA LEU A 79 7.54 2.87 13.23
C LEU A 79 6.80 1.70 12.58
N GLY A 80 7.44 1.08 11.61
CA GLY A 80 6.95 -0.13 10.96
C GLY A 80 7.37 -1.41 11.68
N LYS A 81 7.16 -2.55 11.04
CA LYS A 81 7.54 -3.85 11.58
C LYS A 81 9.02 -3.88 11.98
N ASP A 82 9.31 -4.58 13.08
CA ASP A 82 10.65 -4.72 13.66
C ASP A 82 11.23 -3.36 14.14
N SER A 83 10.32 -2.43 14.50
CA SER A 83 10.64 -1.06 14.95
C SER A 83 11.48 -0.26 13.95
N MET A 84 11.47 -0.64 12.68
CA MET A 84 12.14 0.11 11.64
C MET A 84 11.38 1.41 11.32
N LYS A 85 12.09 2.53 11.39
CA LYS A 85 11.51 3.82 11.02
C LYS A 85 11.21 3.85 9.52
N PHE A 86 9.96 4.14 9.19
CA PHE A 86 9.53 4.52 7.85
C PHE A 86 9.34 6.04 7.83
N ASP A 87 10.05 6.73 6.95
CA ASP A 87 9.99 8.19 6.83
C ASP A 87 10.20 8.56 5.36
N GLU A 88 9.11 8.56 4.61
CA GLU A 88 9.13 8.69 3.15
C GLU A 88 8.08 9.67 2.67
N THR A 89 8.42 10.44 1.63
CA THR A 89 7.49 11.29 0.90
C THR A 89 7.05 10.56 -0.38
N LEU A 90 5.78 10.18 -0.41
CA LEU A 90 5.16 9.43 -1.50
C LEU A 90 4.45 10.37 -2.47
N THR A 91 4.68 10.21 -3.76
CA THR A 91 3.93 10.94 -4.79
C THR A 91 2.67 10.16 -5.16
N LEU A 92 1.52 10.75 -4.91
CA LEU A 92 0.21 10.16 -5.21
C LEU A 92 -0.18 10.45 -6.66
N SER A 93 -0.09 9.43 -7.52
CA SER A 93 -0.45 9.53 -8.93
C SER A 93 -1.96 9.66 -9.19
N ASN A 94 -2.79 9.46 -8.16
CA ASN A 94 -4.24 9.54 -8.24
C ASN A 94 -4.79 10.65 -7.33
N ALA A 95 -5.45 11.64 -7.93
CA ALA A 95 -6.02 12.78 -7.21
C ALA A 95 -7.13 12.41 -6.23
N ASP A 96 -7.89 11.33 -6.50
CA ASP A 96 -8.95 10.89 -5.61
C ASP A 96 -8.38 10.30 -4.32
N VAL A 97 -7.22 9.63 -4.38
CA VAL A 97 -6.49 9.15 -3.20
C VAL A 97 -6.06 10.32 -2.32
N TYR A 98 -5.48 11.36 -2.91
CA TYR A 98 -5.10 12.56 -2.18
C TYR A 98 -6.30 13.20 -1.46
N LYS A 99 -7.41 13.38 -2.18
CA LYS A 99 -8.67 13.95 -1.63
C LYS A 99 -9.24 13.08 -0.52
N ASN A 100 -9.23 11.76 -0.70
CA ASN A 100 -9.74 10.82 0.30
C ASN A 100 -8.92 10.89 1.59
N ILE A 101 -7.58 10.85 1.49
CA ILE A 101 -6.70 10.98 2.65
C ILE A 101 -6.91 12.33 3.34
N ALA A 102 -7.04 13.42 2.59
CA ALA A 102 -7.31 14.75 3.14
C ALA A 102 -8.63 14.78 3.94
N ALA A 103 -9.66 14.10 3.46
CA ALA A 103 -10.93 13.98 4.16
C ALA A 103 -10.80 13.12 5.42
N PHE A 104 -10.14 11.96 5.34
CA PHE A 104 -9.94 11.04 6.45
C PHE A 104 -9.05 11.60 7.56
N LEU A 105 -8.12 12.48 7.25
CA LEU A 105 -7.31 13.20 8.24
C LEU A 105 -8.11 14.24 9.04
N LYS A 106 -9.18 14.79 8.46
CA LYS A 106 -9.97 15.87 9.09
C LYS A 106 -11.05 15.36 10.03
N SER A 107 -11.73 14.28 9.64
CA SER A 107 -12.92 13.81 10.35
C SER A 107 -13.21 12.34 10.05
N ASP A 108 -13.91 11.68 10.98
CA ASP A 108 -14.53 10.37 10.76
C ASP A 108 -15.94 10.45 10.16
N GLY A 109 -16.40 11.66 9.83
CA GLY A 109 -17.77 11.98 9.38
C GLY A 109 -18.68 12.50 10.51
N HIS A 110 -18.29 12.34 11.76
CA HIS A 110 -19.05 12.79 12.93
C HIS A 110 -18.30 13.81 13.80
N GLN A 111 -16.99 13.63 13.94
CA GLN A 111 -16.14 14.50 14.75
C GLN A 111 -14.79 14.76 14.07
N ARG A 112 -14.14 15.85 14.48
CA ARG A 112 -12.77 16.15 14.05
C ARG A 112 -11.80 15.19 14.68
N LYS A 113 -10.72 14.91 13.95
CA LYS A 113 -9.64 14.06 14.40
C LYS A 113 -8.47 14.85 14.95
N GLY A 114 -7.87 14.30 16.00
CA GLY A 114 -6.58 14.71 16.53
C GLY A 114 -5.42 13.85 15.96
N PRO A 115 -4.18 14.15 16.37
CA PRO A 115 -3.00 13.46 15.87
C PRO A 115 -2.96 11.96 16.23
N ASP A 116 -3.55 11.58 17.36
CA ASP A 116 -3.57 10.18 17.82
C ASP A 116 -4.71 9.34 17.26
N ASP A 117 -5.68 10.00 16.61
CA ASP A 117 -6.80 9.29 15.99
C ASP A 117 -6.38 8.53 14.74
N PRO A 118 -6.99 7.36 14.43
CA PRO A 118 -6.68 6.60 13.24
C PRO A 118 -7.09 7.36 11.97
N ILE A 119 -6.24 7.33 10.94
CA ILE A 119 -6.58 7.88 9.61
C ILE A 119 -7.79 7.13 9.06
N PHE A 120 -7.73 5.80 9.11
CA PHE A 120 -8.78 4.91 8.63
C PHE A 120 -9.56 4.37 9.83
N ALA A 121 -10.56 5.14 10.27
CA ALA A 121 -11.38 4.77 11.41
C ALA A 121 -12.50 3.79 11.01
N ALA A 122 -12.66 2.70 11.77
CA ALA A 122 -13.76 1.77 11.57
C ALA A 122 -15.11 2.49 11.76
N PRO A 123 -16.16 2.09 11.02
CA PRO A 123 -17.51 2.61 11.26
C PRO A 123 -17.95 2.38 12.71
N LYS A 124 -18.53 3.39 13.32
CA LYS A 124 -18.94 3.37 14.72
C LYS A 124 -20.23 4.15 14.94
N ALA A 125 -20.88 3.95 16.08
CA ALA A 125 -21.97 4.81 16.53
C ALA A 125 -21.45 6.20 16.95
N ARG A 126 -22.33 7.18 16.90
CA ARG A 126 -22.00 8.54 17.36
C ARG A 126 -21.67 8.54 18.86
N GLY A 127 -20.49 9.03 19.21
CA GLY A 127 -20.03 9.10 20.60
C GLY A 127 -19.07 7.97 21.01
N ASP A 128 -18.96 6.89 20.23
CA ASP A 128 -17.98 5.84 20.50
C ASP A 128 -16.57 6.32 20.23
N ALA A 129 -15.57 5.65 20.83
CA ALA A 129 -14.18 5.89 20.56
C ALA A 129 -13.83 5.50 19.11
N MET A 130 -12.92 6.25 18.47
CA MET A 130 -12.40 5.88 17.14
C MET A 130 -11.41 4.71 17.28
N THR A 131 -11.64 3.67 16.48
CA THR A 131 -10.75 2.52 16.37
C THR A 131 -10.23 2.39 14.94
N PRO A 132 -9.01 1.89 14.74
CA PRO A 132 -8.50 1.61 13.40
C PRO A 132 -9.37 0.60 12.67
N LEU A 133 -9.43 0.71 11.33
CA LEU A 133 -10.07 -0.31 10.50
C LEU A 133 -9.26 -1.62 10.61
N PRO A 134 -9.87 -2.74 11.02
CA PRO A 134 -9.16 -4.00 11.13
C PRO A 134 -8.59 -4.45 9.76
N PRO A 135 -7.35 -4.94 9.70
CA PRO A 135 -6.75 -5.47 8.45
C PRO A 135 -7.58 -6.58 7.80
N ASP A 136 -8.34 -7.33 8.60
CA ASP A 136 -9.22 -8.39 8.11
C ASP A 136 -10.32 -7.88 7.18
N VAL A 137 -10.79 -6.67 7.37
CA VAL A 137 -11.78 -6.05 6.46
C VAL A 137 -11.17 -5.88 5.05
N VAL A 138 -9.90 -5.48 4.98
CA VAL A 138 -9.16 -5.37 3.73
C VAL A 138 -8.91 -6.75 3.12
N ASN A 139 -8.53 -7.73 3.94
CA ASN A 139 -8.31 -9.11 3.49
C ASN A 139 -9.61 -9.76 2.99
N GLN A 140 -10.75 -9.51 3.64
CA GLN A 140 -12.07 -9.95 3.18
C GLN A 140 -12.45 -9.34 1.83
N PHE A 141 -12.17 -8.06 1.63
CA PHE A 141 -12.37 -7.42 0.32
C PHE A 141 -11.55 -8.10 -0.77
N LEU A 142 -10.25 -8.31 -0.55
CA LEU A 142 -9.36 -8.98 -1.50
C LEU A 142 -9.77 -10.44 -1.73
N GLY A 143 -10.17 -11.15 -0.69
CA GLY A 143 -10.60 -12.55 -0.74
C GLY A 143 -11.82 -12.82 -1.62
N ARG A 144 -12.62 -11.79 -1.94
CA ARG A 144 -13.77 -11.89 -2.88
C ARG A 144 -13.32 -12.17 -4.32
N TYR A 145 -12.12 -11.74 -4.70
CA TYR A 145 -11.59 -11.91 -6.04
C TYR A 145 -10.92 -13.27 -6.25
N MET A 146 -10.27 -13.77 -5.20
CA MET A 146 -9.63 -15.08 -5.23
C MET A 146 -9.48 -15.60 -3.81
N LYS A 147 -9.88 -16.86 -3.56
CA LYS A 147 -9.70 -17.52 -2.26
C LYS A 147 -8.22 -17.47 -1.85
N GLY A 148 -7.95 -16.96 -0.66
CA GLY A 148 -6.59 -16.82 -0.10
C GLY A 148 -5.85 -15.55 -0.55
N LEU A 149 -6.44 -14.69 -1.39
CA LEU A 149 -5.86 -13.38 -1.68
C LEU A 149 -5.97 -12.48 -0.43
N SER A 150 -4.83 -11.96 -0.02
CA SER A 150 -4.71 -11.07 1.13
C SER A 150 -3.74 -9.92 0.79
N ALA A 151 -3.68 -8.91 1.62
CA ALA A 151 -2.71 -7.82 1.47
C ALA A 151 -1.26 -8.31 1.39
N LYS A 152 -0.92 -9.37 2.15
CA LYS A 152 0.40 -10.03 2.09
C LYS A 152 0.66 -10.65 0.72
N VAL A 153 -0.29 -11.42 0.19
CA VAL A 153 -0.17 -12.08 -1.13
C VAL A 153 -0.09 -11.04 -2.23
N PHE A 154 -0.91 -10.00 -2.15
CA PHE A 154 -0.92 -8.89 -3.10
C PHE A 154 0.45 -8.17 -3.17
N ARG A 155 1.05 -7.89 -2.03
CA ARG A 155 2.40 -7.29 -1.96
C ARG A 155 3.48 -8.23 -2.50
N THR A 156 3.42 -9.52 -2.17
CA THR A 156 4.35 -10.54 -2.69
C THR A 156 4.25 -10.64 -4.21
N TYR A 157 3.03 -10.58 -4.75
CA TYR A 157 2.81 -10.53 -6.19
C TYR A 157 3.50 -9.32 -6.83
N ASN A 158 3.30 -8.12 -6.26
CA ASN A 158 3.93 -6.90 -6.78
C ASN A 158 5.45 -6.98 -6.76
N ALA A 159 6.04 -7.45 -5.65
CA ALA A 159 7.49 -7.65 -5.54
C ALA A 159 8.01 -8.63 -6.60
N SER A 160 7.31 -9.75 -6.79
CA SER A 160 7.68 -10.75 -7.80
C SER A 160 7.55 -10.22 -9.24
N ALA A 161 6.51 -9.43 -9.52
CA ALA A 161 6.30 -8.82 -10.83
C ALA A 161 7.39 -7.76 -11.14
N THR A 162 7.72 -6.93 -10.16
CA THR A 162 8.81 -5.95 -10.27
C THR A 162 10.15 -6.65 -10.50
N PHE A 163 10.46 -7.67 -9.72
CA PHE A 163 11.69 -8.44 -9.86
C PHE A 163 11.79 -9.11 -11.23
N GLN A 164 10.69 -9.70 -11.74
CA GLN A 164 10.66 -10.28 -13.09
C GLN A 164 10.93 -9.21 -14.16
N GLY A 165 10.32 -8.04 -14.05
CA GLY A 165 10.57 -6.93 -14.98
C GLY A 165 12.02 -6.51 -15.01
N LEU A 166 12.67 -6.40 -13.85
CA LEU A 166 14.09 -6.08 -13.74
C LEU A 166 14.98 -7.17 -14.34
N LEU A 167 14.62 -8.44 -14.19
CA LEU A 167 15.35 -9.55 -14.83
C LEU A 167 15.23 -9.47 -16.36
N ASP A 168 14.03 -9.24 -16.88
CA ASP A 168 13.78 -9.15 -18.33
C ASP A 168 14.55 -7.95 -18.94
N GLU A 169 14.62 -6.82 -18.24
CA GLU A 169 15.42 -5.66 -18.63
C GLU A 169 16.90 -5.98 -18.62
N THR A 170 17.40 -6.68 -17.59
CA THR A 170 18.79 -7.09 -17.47
C THR A 170 19.19 -8.06 -18.58
N GLU A 171 18.35 -9.04 -18.88
CA GLU A 171 18.57 -9.98 -19.99
C GLU A 171 18.62 -9.24 -21.33
N SER A 172 17.72 -8.32 -21.57
CA SER A 172 17.69 -7.50 -22.79
C SER A 172 18.95 -6.65 -22.91
N TRP A 173 19.40 -6.04 -21.80
CA TRP A 173 20.62 -5.26 -21.76
C TRP A 173 21.86 -6.10 -22.03
N LEU A 174 21.96 -7.30 -21.43
CA LEU A 174 23.07 -8.25 -21.67
C LEU A 174 23.06 -8.76 -23.11
N ALA A 175 21.89 -9.07 -23.68
CA ALA A 175 21.76 -9.53 -25.06
C ALA A 175 22.22 -8.49 -26.09
N ALA A 176 22.12 -7.20 -25.76
CA ALA A 176 22.60 -6.11 -26.61
C ALA A 176 24.12 -5.93 -26.58
N ARG A 177 24.87 -6.63 -25.71
CA ARG A 177 26.34 -6.55 -25.63
C ARG A 177 27.02 -7.36 -26.70
N PRO A 178 28.07 -6.81 -27.35
CA PRO A 178 28.70 -7.45 -28.49
C PRO A 178 29.57 -8.68 -28.13
N THR A 179 30.11 -8.72 -26.91
CA THR A 179 31.02 -9.81 -26.50
C THR A 179 30.38 -10.76 -25.50
N LYS A 180 30.84 -12.04 -25.49
CA LYS A 180 30.39 -13.04 -24.53
C LYS A 180 30.73 -12.66 -23.09
N GLN A 181 31.88 -12.05 -22.85
CA GLN A 181 32.33 -11.58 -21.54
C GLN A 181 31.45 -10.46 -20.98
N GLU A 182 30.97 -9.56 -21.86
CA GLU A 182 30.05 -8.49 -21.48
C GLU A 182 28.60 -8.96 -21.19
N ARG A 183 28.27 -10.20 -21.61
CA ARG A 183 26.96 -10.84 -21.36
C ARG A 183 26.92 -11.65 -20.07
N GLU A 184 28.06 -11.86 -19.41
CA GLU A 184 28.06 -12.57 -18.12
C GLU A 184 27.36 -11.76 -17.03
N ILE A 185 26.51 -12.42 -16.25
CA ILE A 185 25.84 -11.82 -15.09
C ILE A 185 26.86 -11.77 -13.95
N THR A 186 27.59 -10.68 -13.87
CA THR A 186 28.54 -10.39 -12.80
C THR A 186 28.00 -9.23 -11.94
N PRO A 187 28.46 -9.09 -10.66
CA PRO A 187 28.09 -7.94 -9.84
C PRO A 187 28.44 -6.59 -10.46
N ALA A 188 29.52 -6.54 -11.27
CA ALA A 188 29.91 -5.34 -12.00
C ALA A 188 28.93 -5.00 -13.13
N ASN A 189 28.52 -5.99 -13.93
CA ASN A 189 27.57 -5.82 -15.03
C ASN A 189 26.16 -5.47 -14.51
N LEU A 190 25.75 -6.05 -13.39
CA LEU A 190 24.49 -5.67 -12.72
C LEU A 190 24.50 -4.23 -12.24
N ARG A 191 25.61 -3.76 -11.66
CA ARG A 191 25.72 -2.34 -11.22
C ARG A 191 25.61 -1.36 -12.39
N ILE A 192 26.14 -1.69 -13.56
CA ILE A 192 26.05 -0.83 -14.75
C ILE A 192 24.60 -0.80 -15.29
N ALA A 193 23.86 -1.91 -15.18
CA ALA A 193 22.49 -1.99 -15.65
C ALA A 193 21.48 -1.19 -14.77
N TYR A 194 21.84 -0.94 -13.49
CA TYR A 194 20.94 -0.29 -12.50
C TYR A 194 21.39 1.12 -12.06
N ASN A 195 22.46 1.68 -12.61
CA ASN A 195 22.86 3.07 -12.47
C ASN A 195 22.47 3.88 -13.71
#